data_d3e01e5c2748485b30e9c50ad1aa5fe8
#
_entry.id   d3e01e5c2748485b30e9c50ad1aa5fe8
#
_cell.length_a   1.000
_cell.length_b   1.000
_cell.length_c   1.000
_cell.angle_alpha   90.00
_cell.angle_beta   90.00
_cell.angle_gamma   90.00
#
_symmetry.space_group_name_H-M   'P 1'
#
loop_
_entity.id
_entity.type
_entity.pdbx_description
1 polymer ?
#
loop_
_entity_poly.entity_id
_entity_poly.type
_entity_poly.pdbx_seq_one_letter_code
_entity_poly.pdbx_strand_id
1 'polypeptide(L)'
;MTSASGSASGAASASGPGPKEERLARVALTRILEPGDEVGGRWLRETGAVEVVRRLTEGEERLDGVTPARWEGLRARAGKARPERDLAVARDAGVRFVCPGEAEWPVQLDDLGDARPVGLWVRGRPSLRIWALRSVAVVGARACTEYGAHMAADLGAGLAERGWVVVSGGAYGVDGAAHRGALGAGGATVAVLACGVDRAYPRGHAELIKRIAEQGLVVGELPPGDHPTPSRFILRNRVIAALTRGSVVVEAAYRSGALATARSAQELGRFTMGVPGPATSGLSAGVHELLRGDGVLVTDAAEVVELVGDMGELAPERRGPVVPRDLLAPDAARVLAALPARGSASVREVALGAGTVADEAIGRLYELRSLGFVERHGDGWQLTRQAIVSVFPKGGGS
;
A
#
# COMPACT_ATOMS: atom_id res chain seq x y z
N MET A 1 0.50 15.28 -80.58
CA MET A 1 -0.82 15.77 -80.21
C MET A 1 -1.55 14.68 -79.51
N THR A 2 -1.86 14.88 -78.28
CA THR A 2 -2.94 14.50 -77.41
C THR A 2 -2.43 14.38 -75.96
N SER A 3 -2.72 15.39 -75.20
CA SER A 3 -2.50 15.49 -73.76
C SER A 3 -3.54 14.64 -73.04
N ALA A 4 -3.05 13.76 -72.12
CA ALA A 4 -3.91 13.09 -71.14
C ALA A 4 -3.66 13.74 -69.77
N SER A 5 -4.63 14.50 -69.34
CA SER A 5 -4.69 15.05 -67.96
C SER A 5 -5.07 13.94 -66.99
N GLY A 6 -4.14 13.50 -66.21
CA GLY A 6 -4.39 12.62 -65.05
C GLY A 6 -4.80 13.43 -63.87
N SER A 7 -6.04 13.31 -63.44
CA SER A 7 -6.57 13.85 -62.21
C SER A 7 -6.00 13.05 -61.02
N ALA A 8 -5.14 13.68 -60.23
CA ALA A 8 -4.72 13.15 -58.96
C ALA A 8 -5.85 13.32 -57.95
N SER A 9 -6.53 12.23 -57.63
CA SER A 9 -7.44 12.12 -56.50
C SER A 9 -6.63 12.22 -55.23
N GLY A 10 -6.71 13.36 -54.52
CA GLY A 10 -6.14 13.54 -53.21
C GLY A 10 -6.86 12.67 -52.21
N ALA A 11 -6.23 11.57 -51.79
CA ALA A 11 -6.63 10.87 -50.57
C ALA A 11 -6.39 11.80 -49.36
N ALA A 12 -7.45 12.37 -48.85
CA ALA A 12 -7.40 13.04 -47.55
C ALA A 12 -6.99 12.01 -46.51
N SER A 13 -5.75 12.07 -46.01
CA SER A 13 -5.31 11.36 -44.84
C SER A 13 -6.16 11.86 -43.70
N ALA A 14 -7.10 11.04 -43.20
CA ALA A 14 -7.81 11.30 -41.95
C ALA A 14 -6.76 11.29 -40.83
N SER A 15 -6.25 12.46 -40.47
CA SER A 15 -5.46 12.64 -39.25
C SER A 15 -6.37 12.25 -38.09
N GLY A 16 -5.93 11.31 -37.25
CA GLY A 16 -6.67 10.91 -36.03
C GLY A 16 -7.01 12.13 -35.17
N PRO A 17 -7.91 11.96 -34.20
CA PRO A 17 -8.37 13.06 -33.34
C PRO A 17 -7.19 13.74 -32.67
N GLY A 18 -7.23 15.06 -32.59
CA GLY A 18 -6.17 15.83 -31.93
C GLY A 18 -6.15 15.61 -30.41
N PRO A 19 -5.01 15.84 -29.76
CA PRO A 19 -4.86 15.61 -28.30
C PRO A 19 -5.92 16.34 -27.46
N LYS A 20 -6.38 17.50 -27.88
CA LYS A 20 -7.42 18.28 -27.21
C LYS A 20 -8.79 17.61 -27.30
N GLU A 21 -9.13 17.05 -28.45
CA GLU A 21 -10.40 16.34 -28.67
C GLU A 21 -10.45 15.05 -27.87
N GLU A 22 -9.37 14.28 -27.88
CA GLU A 22 -9.24 13.06 -27.08
C GLU A 22 -9.42 13.36 -25.58
N ARG A 23 -8.78 14.41 -25.08
CA ARG A 23 -8.90 14.85 -23.69
C ARG A 23 -10.34 15.24 -23.34
N LEU A 24 -11.02 16.04 -24.18
CA LEU A 24 -12.41 16.42 -23.94
C LEU A 24 -13.36 15.24 -23.97
N ALA A 25 -13.17 14.32 -24.90
CA ALA A 25 -13.93 13.08 -24.97
C ALA A 25 -13.76 12.23 -23.71
N ARG A 26 -12.52 12.07 -23.22
CA ARG A 26 -12.25 11.36 -21.95
C ARG A 26 -12.89 12.05 -20.75
N VAL A 27 -12.84 13.36 -20.67
CA VAL A 27 -13.54 14.11 -19.61
C VAL A 27 -15.06 13.86 -19.67
N ALA A 28 -15.69 13.90 -20.84
CA ALA A 28 -17.10 13.57 -21.00
C ALA A 28 -17.40 12.13 -20.51
N LEU A 29 -16.54 11.18 -20.87
CA LEU A 29 -16.70 9.77 -20.52
C LEU A 29 -16.59 9.52 -19.01
N THR A 30 -15.89 10.35 -18.23
CA THR A 30 -15.89 10.21 -16.75
C THR A 30 -17.28 10.49 -16.13
N ARG A 31 -18.19 11.16 -16.85
CA ARG A 31 -19.59 11.32 -16.44
C ARG A 31 -20.53 10.27 -17.02
N ILE A 32 -20.13 9.65 -18.11
CA ILE A 32 -20.99 8.74 -18.87
C ILE A 32 -20.80 7.30 -18.37
N LEU A 33 -19.56 6.88 -18.19
CA LEU A 33 -19.18 5.54 -17.75
C LEU A 33 -18.98 5.51 -16.22
N GLU A 34 -19.32 4.40 -15.60
CA GLU A 34 -18.93 4.17 -14.21
C GLU A 34 -17.45 3.73 -14.16
N PRO A 35 -16.73 4.01 -13.05
CA PRO A 35 -15.37 3.53 -12.85
C PRO A 35 -15.27 2.02 -13.05
N GLY A 36 -14.25 1.56 -13.79
CA GLY A 36 -14.01 0.13 -14.03
C GLY A 36 -15.01 -0.56 -14.95
N ASP A 37 -15.71 0.20 -15.78
CA ASP A 37 -16.59 -0.34 -16.82
C ASP A 37 -15.78 -0.99 -17.95
N GLU A 38 -15.60 -2.32 -17.87
CA GLU A 38 -14.80 -3.09 -18.84
C GLU A 38 -15.37 -3.04 -20.27
N VAL A 39 -16.71 -2.96 -20.42
CA VAL A 39 -17.35 -2.81 -21.73
C VAL A 39 -17.01 -1.45 -22.34
N GLY A 40 -17.11 -0.39 -21.53
CA GLY A 40 -16.69 0.94 -21.92
C GLY A 40 -15.19 1.02 -22.21
N GLY A 41 -14.36 0.37 -21.39
CA GLY A 41 -12.92 0.32 -21.59
C GLY A 41 -12.52 -0.39 -22.88
N ARG A 42 -13.19 -1.49 -23.22
CA ARG A 42 -13.02 -2.18 -24.51
C ARG A 42 -13.35 -1.26 -25.69
N TRP A 43 -14.43 -0.53 -25.65
CA TRP A 43 -14.76 0.45 -26.69
C TRP A 43 -13.67 1.51 -26.83
N LEU A 44 -13.15 2.02 -25.71
CA LEU A 44 -12.05 3.00 -25.73
C LEU A 44 -10.78 2.46 -26.38
N ARG A 45 -10.48 1.18 -26.18
CA ARG A 45 -9.32 0.52 -26.78
C ARG A 45 -9.51 0.25 -28.27
N GLU A 46 -10.71 -0.15 -28.68
CA GLU A 46 -11.01 -0.55 -30.04
C GLU A 46 -11.31 0.64 -30.97
N THR A 47 -12.01 1.65 -30.49
CA THR A 47 -12.50 2.76 -31.32
C THR A 47 -12.00 4.14 -30.90
N GLY A 48 -11.41 4.29 -29.69
CA GLY A 48 -10.98 5.57 -29.15
C GLY A 48 -12.10 6.39 -28.51
N ALA A 49 -11.72 7.34 -27.64
CA ALA A 49 -12.67 8.08 -26.82
C ALA A 49 -13.58 9.01 -27.64
N VAL A 50 -13.03 9.67 -28.65
CA VAL A 50 -13.77 10.61 -29.51
C VAL A 50 -14.89 9.89 -30.25
N GLU A 51 -14.59 8.73 -30.85
CA GLU A 51 -15.58 7.95 -31.59
C GLU A 51 -16.66 7.37 -30.66
N VAL A 52 -16.29 6.91 -29.44
CA VAL A 52 -17.27 6.46 -28.44
C VAL A 52 -18.24 7.57 -28.08
N VAL A 53 -17.74 8.79 -27.80
CA VAL A 53 -18.58 9.94 -27.49
C VAL A 53 -19.48 10.29 -28.67
N ARG A 54 -18.93 10.32 -29.89
CA ARG A 54 -19.69 10.60 -31.13
C ARG A 54 -20.84 9.61 -31.30
N ARG A 55 -20.61 8.31 -31.16
CA ARG A 55 -21.67 7.29 -31.25
C ARG A 55 -22.73 7.44 -30.17
N LEU A 56 -22.34 7.79 -28.94
CA LEU A 56 -23.27 8.01 -27.85
C LEU A 56 -24.14 9.29 -28.04
N THR A 57 -23.61 10.32 -28.71
CA THR A 57 -24.34 11.58 -28.93
C THR A 57 -25.13 11.60 -30.24
N GLU A 58 -24.58 11.11 -31.33
CA GLU A 58 -25.09 11.23 -32.70
C GLU A 58 -25.46 9.90 -33.33
N GLY A 59 -24.86 8.78 -32.83
CA GLY A 59 -25.00 7.47 -33.46
C GLY A 59 -26.37 6.86 -33.27
N GLU A 60 -26.90 6.26 -34.33
CA GLU A 60 -28.09 5.41 -34.27
C GLU A 60 -27.76 3.97 -33.90
N GLU A 61 -26.55 3.52 -34.27
CA GLU A 61 -26.07 2.16 -34.05
C GLU A 61 -25.43 1.97 -32.66
N ARG A 62 -25.90 0.93 -31.95
CA ARG A 62 -25.44 0.61 -30.62
C ARG A 62 -24.07 -0.06 -30.66
N LEU A 63 -23.16 0.29 -29.75
CA LEU A 63 -21.89 -0.41 -29.53
C LEU A 63 -22.12 -1.80 -28.96
N ASP A 64 -21.24 -2.73 -29.30
CA ASP A 64 -21.33 -4.13 -28.91
C ASP A 64 -21.22 -4.36 -27.38
N GLY A 65 -21.87 -5.43 -26.90
CA GLY A 65 -21.76 -5.85 -25.50
C GLY A 65 -22.61 -5.08 -24.52
N VAL A 66 -23.59 -4.28 -24.99
CA VAL A 66 -24.49 -3.49 -24.13
C VAL A 66 -25.97 -3.77 -24.45
N THR A 67 -26.80 -3.84 -23.41
CA THR A 67 -28.25 -3.98 -23.60
C THR A 67 -28.88 -2.68 -24.09
N PRO A 68 -30.05 -2.71 -24.77
CA PRO A 68 -30.76 -1.49 -25.20
C PRO A 68 -30.99 -0.49 -24.07
N ALA A 69 -31.47 -0.94 -22.92
CA ALA A 69 -31.75 -0.08 -21.77
C ALA A 69 -30.47 0.59 -21.22
N ARG A 70 -29.35 -0.15 -21.16
CA ARG A 70 -28.06 0.44 -20.76
C ARG A 70 -27.58 1.46 -21.77
N TRP A 71 -27.71 1.17 -23.06
CA TRP A 71 -27.33 2.08 -24.15
C TRP A 71 -28.10 3.41 -24.06
N GLU A 72 -29.41 3.36 -23.87
CA GLU A 72 -30.25 4.56 -23.67
C GLU A 72 -29.81 5.36 -22.44
N GLY A 73 -29.48 4.67 -21.33
CA GLY A 73 -28.96 5.30 -20.13
C GLY A 73 -27.62 6.00 -20.35
N LEU A 74 -26.70 5.39 -21.15
CA LEU A 74 -25.44 6.01 -21.54
C LEU A 74 -25.64 7.25 -22.41
N ARG A 75 -26.53 7.15 -23.42
CA ARG A 75 -26.89 8.28 -24.29
C ARG A 75 -27.53 9.45 -23.53
N ALA A 76 -28.41 9.13 -22.58
CA ALA A 76 -29.03 10.16 -21.75
C ALA A 76 -27.99 10.93 -20.90
N ARG A 77 -26.92 10.21 -20.41
CA ARG A 77 -25.79 10.84 -19.73
C ARG A 77 -24.91 11.65 -20.69
N ALA A 78 -24.63 11.10 -21.88
CA ALA A 78 -23.87 11.80 -22.92
C ALA A 78 -24.48 13.15 -23.30
N GLY A 79 -25.79 13.19 -23.48
CA GLY A 79 -26.52 14.44 -23.79
C GLY A 79 -26.42 15.50 -22.67
N LYS A 80 -26.11 15.09 -21.43
CA LYS A 80 -25.93 15.98 -20.26
C LYS A 80 -24.48 16.33 -19.97
N ALA A 81 -23.52 15.63 -20.54
CA ALA A 81 -22.11 15.90 -20.31
C ALA A 81 -21.69 17.28 -20.82
N ARG A 82 -20.89 17.98 -20.07
CA ARG A 82 -20.33 19.30 -20.38
C ARG A 82 -18.87 19.36 -20.04
N PRO A 83 -17.99 18.71 -20.84
CA PRO A 83 -16.58 18.50 -20.49
C PRO A 83 -15.81 19.81 -20.31
N GLU A 84 -16.10 20.85 -21.08
CA GLU A 84 -15.44 22.15 -20.94
C GLU A 84 -15.79 22.80 -19.59
N ARG A 85 -17.07 22.68 -19.17
CA ARG A 85 -17.51 23.17 -17.86
C ARG A 85 -16.84 22.39 -16.72
N ASP A 86 -16.74 21.08 -16.85
CA ASP A 86 -16.08 20.24 -15.83
C ASP A 86 -14.61 20.59 -15.69
N LEU A 87 -13.91 20.83 -16.81
CA LEU A 87 -12.52 21.31 -16.78
C LEU A 87 -12.38 22.72 -16.19
N ALA A 88 -13.33 23.61 -16.44
CA ALA A 88 -13.33 24.95 -15.84
C ALA A 88 -13.51 24.87 -14.32
N VAL A 89 -14.53 24.13 -13.84
CA VAL A 89 -14.77 23.92 -12.40
C VAL A 89 -13.56 23.24 -11.73
N ALA A 90 -12.97 22.27 -12.38
CA ALA A 90 -11.77 21.59 -11.88
C ALA A 90 -10.60 22.57 -11.72
N ARG A 91 -10.34 23.40 -12.73
CA ARG A 91 -9.27 24.42 -12.72
C ARG A 91 -9.45 25.40 -11.57
N ASP A 92 -10.68 25.90 -11.38
CA ASP A 92 -10.99 26.85 -10.30
C ASP A 92 -10.79 26.21 -8.91
N ALA A 93 -10.96 24.88 -8.80
CA ALA A 93 -10.69 24.10 -7.59
C ALA A 93 -9.23 23.63 -7.44
N GLY A 94 -8.32 24.04 -8.34
CA GLY A 94 -6.92 23.58 -8.35
C GLY A 94 -6.77 22.11 -8.70
N VAL A 95 -7.70 21.56 -9.50
CA VAL A 95 -7.73 20.17 -9.96
C VAL A 95 -7.34 20.12 -11.44
N ARG A 96 -6.47 19.18 -11.80
CA ARG A 96 -6.14 18.86 -13.18
C ARG A 96 -6.67 17.50 -13.58
N PHE A 97 -6.90 17.30 -14.85
CA PHE A 97 -7.25 16.01 -15.42
C PHE A 97 -6.01 15.37 -16.04
N VAL A 98 -5.81 14.09 -15.83
CA VAL A 98 -4.70 13.31 -16.37
C VAL A 98 -5.27 12.06 -17.03
N CYS A 99 -4.87 11.78 -18.26
CA CYS A 99 -5.41 10.65 -19.02
C CYS A 99 -4.31 9.86 -19.76
N PRO A 100 -4.61 8.63 -20.20
CA PRO A 100 -3.68 7.80 -20.96
C PRO A 100 -3.05 8.57 -22.13
N GLY A 101 -1.73 8.39 -22.31
CA GLY A 101 -0.95 9.07 -23.34
C GLY A 101 -0.32 10.40 -22.91
N GLU A 102 -0.74 10.99 -21.78
CA GLU A 102 -0.12 12.19 -21.24
C GLU A 102 1.12 11.87 -20.39
N ALA A 103 2.07 12.82 -20.32
CA ALA A 103 3.35 12.63 -19.61
C ALA A 103 3.19 12.34 -18.11
N GLU A 104 2.09 12.77 -17.49
CA GLU A 104 1.80 12.54 -16.07
C GLU A 104 1.02 11.23 -15.81
N TRP A 105 0.60 10.52 -16.84
CA TRP A 105 -0.14 9.26 -16.68
C TRP A 105 0.74 8.16 -16.09
N PRO A 106 0.34 7.53 -14.96
CA PRO A 106 1.05 6.38 -14.41
C PRO A 106 0.78 5.13 -15.27
N VAL A 107 1.78 4.66 -15.98
CA VAL A 107 1.65 3.51 -16.89
C VAL A 107 1.22 2.21 -16.18
N GLN A 108 1.46 2.10 -14.88
CA GLN A 108 1.03 0.95 -14.07
C GLN A 108 -0.50 0.75 -14.09
N LEU A 109 -1.27 1.81 -14.35
CA LEU A 109 -2.72 1.74 -14.49
C LEU A 109 -3.16 1.00 -15.75
N ASP A 110 -2.28 0.88 -16.75
CA ASP A 110 -2.56 0.17 -18.00
C ASP A 110 -2.68 -1.34 -17.76
N ASP A 111 -2.08 -1.88 -16.68
CA ASP A 111 -2.20 -3.29 -16.28
C ASP A 111 -3.64 -3.68 -15.91
N LEU A 112 -4.53 -2.71 -15.66
CA LEU A 112 -5.96 -2.95 -15.44
C LEU A 112 -6.72 -3.34 -16.73
N GLY A 113 -6.08 -3.28 -17.89
CA GLY A 113 -6.71 -3.63 -19.17
C GLY A 113 -7.96 -2.79 -19.46
N ASP A 114 -9.07 -3.45 -19.77
CA ASP A 114 -10.35 -2.78 -20.05
C ASP A 114 -10.98 -2.12 -18.82
N ALA A 115 -10.59 -2.53 -17.60
CA ALA A 115 -10.99 -1.85 -16.36
C ALA A 115 -10.15 -0.60 -16.03
N ARG A 116 -9.23 -0.19 -16.90
CA ARG A 116 -8.38 0.99 -16.73
C ARG A 116 -9.24 2.27 -16.59
N PRO A 117 -8.83 3.22 -15.71
CA PRO A 117 -9.49 4.52 -15.65
C PRO A 117 -9.51 5.23 -17.01
N VAL A 118 -10.65 5.81 -17.36
CA VAL A 118 -10.78 6.68 -18.54
C VAL A 118 -9.83 7.88 -18.44
N GLY A 119 -9.66 8.36 -17.24
CA GLY A 119 -8.74 9.41 -16.81
C GLY A 119 -8.88 9.63 -15.31
N LEU A 120 -8.01 10.46 -14.75
CA LEU A 120 -7.95 10.77 -13.33
C LEU A 120 -8.02 12.28 -13.10
N TRP A 121 -8.81 12.68 -12.14
CA TRP A 121 -8.83 14.02 -11.58
C TRP A 121 -7.83 14.08 -10.44
N VAL A 122 -6.90 15.04 -10.50
CA VAL A 122 -5.76 15.10 -9.57
C VAL A 122 -5.70 16.50 -8.95
N ARG A 123 -5.69 16.55 -7.62
CA ARG A 123 -5.50 17.76 -6.83
C ARG A 123 -4.19 17.68 -6.05
N GLY A 124 -3.38 18.74 -6.11
CA GLY A 124 -2.03 18.78 -5.52
C GLY A 124 -0.99 19.05 -6.60
N ARG A 125 0.24 19.44 -6.20
CA ARG A 125 1.29 19.89 -7.13
C ARG A 125 2.17 18.78 -7.72
N PRO A 126 2.56 17.73 -6.96
CA PRO A 126 3.48 16.71 -7.43
C PRO A 126 2.97 15.95 -8.66
N SER A 127 3.88 15.34 -9.42
CA SER A 127 3.53 14.46 -10.54
C SER A 127 3.05 13.10 -10.03
N LEU A 128 1.83 12.69 -10.40
CA LEU A 128 1.26 11.41 -10.02
C LEU A 128 2.12 10.24 -10.58
N ARG A 129 2.60 10.35 -11.82
CA ARG A 129 3.46 9.34 -12.44
C ARG A 129 4.71 9.06 -11.62
N ILE A 130 5.43 10.12 -11.22
CA ILE A 130 6.69 9.97 -10.45
C ILE A 130 6.40 9.34 -9.10
N TRP A 131 5.35 9.77 -8.42
CA TRP A 131 4.99 9.27 -7.10
C TRP A 131 4.48 7.82 -7.12
N ALA A 132 3.80 7.41 -8.19
CA ALA A 132 3.37 6.04 -8.37
C ALA A 132 4.53 5.04 -8.50
N LEU A 133 5.69 5.45 -9.05
CA LEU A 133 6.84 4.57 -9.26
C LEU A 133 7.42 4.01 -7.95
N ARG A 134 7.33 4.74 -6.85
CA ARG A 134 7.87 4.36 -5.55
C ARG A 134 6.78 4.52 -4.47
N SER A 135 5.73 3.73 -4.61
CA SER A 135 4.57 3.81 -3.74
C SER A 135 4.09 2.46 -3.23
N VAL A 136 3.50 2.49 -2.03
CA VAL A 136 2.91 1.33 -1.33
C VAL A 136 1.52 1.70 -0.85
N ALA A 137 0.56 0.80 -1.05
CA ALA A 137 -0.76 0.92 -0.48
C ALA A 137 -0.76 0.45 0.99
N VAL A 138 -1.33 1.27 1.88
CA VAL A 138 -1.59 0.88 3.28
C VAL A 138 -3.09 0.99 3.51
N VAL A 139 -3.74 -0.16 3.67
CA VAL A 139 -5.21 -0.25 3.74
C VAL A 139 -5.67 -1.12 4.91
N GLY A 140 -6.94 -0.97 5.31
CA GLY A 140 -7.47 -1.80 6.38
C GLY A 140 -8.87 -1.42 6.85
N ALA A 141 -9.22 -1.87 8.05
CA ALA A 141 -10.51 -1.67 8.67
C ALA A 141 -10.81 -0.19 8.91
N ARG A 142 -12.06 0.22 8.62
CA ARG A 142 -12.56 1.57 8.92
C ARG A 142 -12.73 1.80 10.42
N ALA A 143 -13.13 0.77 11.15
CA ALA A 143 -13.20 0.74 12.61
C ALA A 143 -12.05 -0.15 13.10
N CYS A 144 -10.82 0.35 13.00
CA CYS A 144 -9.63 -0.34 13.48
C CYS A 144 -9.48 -0.20 14.99
N THR A 145 -8.68 -1.09 15.59
CA THR A 145 -8.26 -0.99 16.97
C THR A 145 -7.18 0.10 17.15
N GLU A 146 -6.84 0.44 18.39
CA GLU A 146 -5.68 1.31 18.67
C GLU A 146 -4.39 0.70 18.13
N TYR A 147 -4.22 -0.63 18.24
CA TYR A 147 -3.11 -1.35 17.62
C TYR A 147 -3.06 -1.13 16.10
N GLY A 148 -4.19 -1.33 15.40
CA GLY A 148 -4.25 -1.14 13.95
C GLY A 148 -3.99 0.30 13.53
N ALA A 149 -4.48 1.28 14.30
CA ALA A 149 -4.21 2.69 14.06
C ALA A 149 -2.73 3.04 14.27
N HIS A 150 -2.11 2.52 15.33
CA HIS A 150 -0.69 2.69 15.62
C HIS A 150 0.18 2.10 14.52
N MET A 151 -0.03 0.82 14.20
CA MET A 151 0.72 0.14 13.14
C MET A 151 0.61 0.83 11.77
N ALA A 152 -0.59 1.32 11.42
CA ALA A 152 -0.80 2.05 10.17
C ALA A 152 -0.06 3.40 10.16
N ALA A 153 -0.04 4.11 11.29
CA ALA A 153 0.69 5.37 11.41
C ALA A 153 2.21 5.15 11.35
N ASP A 154 2.73 4.13 12.04
CA ASP A 154 4.16 3.78 12.04
C ASP A 154 4.63 3.34 10.65
N LEU A 155 3.86 2.49 9.97
CA LEU A 155 4.13 2.12 8.58
C LEU A 155 4.12 3.35 7.67
N GLY A 156 3.13 4.24 7.84
CA GLY A 156 3.04 5.47 7.07
C GLY A 156 4.24 6.38 7.27
N ALA A 157 4.69 6.59 8.50
CA ALA A 157 5.86 7.38 8.83
C ALA A 157 7.15 6.72 8.33
N GLY A 158 7.34 5.44 8.63
CA GLY A 158 8.56 4.72 8.26
C GLY A 158 8.75 4.54 6.75
N LEU A 159 7.66 4.41 5.97
CA LEU A 159 7.70 4.44 4.50
C LEU A 159 8.09 5.83 3.99
N ALA A 160 7.48 6.89 4.54
CA ALA A 160 7.76 8.27 4.19
C ALA A 160 9.23 8.66 4.45
N GLU A 161 9.79 8.28 5.60
CA GLU A 161 11.20 8.49 5.97
C GLU A 161 12.18 7.80 5.00
N ARG A 162 11.74 6.71 4.35
CA ARG A 162 12.51 5.98 3.33
C ARG A 162 12.25 6.48 1.90
N GLY A 163 11.55 7.60 1.75
CA GLY A 163 11.24 8.19 0.45
C GLY A 163 10.17 7.43 -0.34
N TRP A 164 9.34 6.60 0.32
CA TRP A 164 8.22 5.91 -0.29
C TRP A 164 6.93 6.69 -0.12
N VAL A 165 6.08 6.64 -1.14
CA VAL A 165 4.78 7.30 -1.15
C VAL A 165 3.72 6.36 -0.59
N VAL A 166 3.00 6.80 0.43
CA VAL A 166 1.86 6.06 0.99
C VAL A 166 0.62 6.33 0.17
N VAL A 167 0.01 5.30 -0.40
CA VAL A 167 -1.26 5.40 -1.13
C VAL A 167 -2.36 4.75 -0.30
N SER A 168 -3.48 5.44 -0.13
CA SER A 168 -4.63 4.87 0.59
C SER A 168 -5.95 5.50 0.13
N GLY A 169 -7.07 5.05 0.71
CA GLY A 169 -8.40 5.47 0.28
C GLY A 169 -8.98 6.67 1.03
N GLY A 170 -8.28 7.20 2.03
CA GLY A 170 -8.77 8.32 2.84
C GLY A 170 -9.94 7.97 3.77
N ALA A 171 -10.28 6.70 3.95
CA ALA A 171 -11.34 6.25 4.85
C ALA A 171 -10.98 6.46 6.33
N TYR A 172 -11.95 6.30 7.24
CA TYR A 172 -11.66 6.22 8.67
C TYR A 172 -10.76 5.02 8.99
N GLY A 173 -10.20 4.99 10.17
CA GLY A 173 -9.38 3.89 10.67
C GLY A 173 -7.99 3.86 10.02
N VAL A 174 -7.59 2.70 9.51
CA VAL A 174 -6.25 2.42 8.97
C VAL A 174 -5.82 3.43 7.91
N ASP A 175 -6.68 3.72 6.91
CA ASP A 175 -6.34 4.64 5.82
C ASP A 175 -5.95 6.03 6.37
N GLY A 176 -6.80 6.58 7.26
CA GLY A 176 -6.56 7.88 7.86
C GLY A 176 -5.33 7.90 8.77
N ALA A 177 -5.03 6.80 9.47
CA ALA A 177 -3.84 6.67 10.30
C ALA A 177 -2.56 6.65 9.45
N ALA A 178 -2.55 5.87 8.37
CA ALA A 178 -1.43 5.80 7.43
C ALA A 178 -1.12 7.17 6.79
N HIS A 179 -2.15 7.89 6.33
CA HIS A 179 -1.96 9.25 5.81
C HIS A 179 -1.39 10.21 6.86
N ARG A 180 -1.89 10.16 8.11
CA ARG A 180 -1.37 10.99 9.21
C ARG A 180 0.08 10.67 9.55
N GLY A 181 0.45 9.38 9.55
CA GLY A 181 1.83 8.94 9.75
C GLY A 181 2.76 9.52 8.69
N ALA A 182 2.42 9.35 7.40
CA ALA A 182 3.21 9.88 6.30
C ALA A 182 3.35 11.41 6.34
N LEU A 183 2.25 12.15 6.58
CA LEU A 183 2.27 13.61 6.71
C LEU A 183 3.02 14.07 7.96
N GLY A 184 2.96 13.31 9.07
CA GLY A 184 3.68 13.60 10.30
C GLY A 184 5.19 13.50 10.14
N ALA A 185 5.66 12.57 9.33
CA ALA A 185 7.07 12.40 8.94
C ALA A 185 7.50 13.38 7.82
N GLY A 186 6.65 14.31 7.39
CA GLY A 186 6.95 15.24 6.31
C GLY A 186 7.02 14.61 4.92
N GLY A 187 6.52 13.39 4.76
CA GLY A 187 6.63 12.62 3.53
C GLY A 187 5.43 12.72 2.61
N ALA A 188 5.51 11.97 1.52
CA ALA A 188 4.56 11.97 0.42
C ALA A 188 3.39 11.01 0.66
N THR A 189 2.16 11.44 0.36
CA THR A 189 0.99 10.55 0.40
C THR A 189 -0.04 10.90 -0.67
N VAL A 190 -0.74 9.87 -1.16
CA VAL A 190 -1.78 9.97 -2.20
C VAL A 190 -3.08 9.38 -1.66
N ALA A 191 -4.12 10.20 -1.58
CA ALA A 191 -5.47 9.72 -1.28
C ALA A 191 -6.23 9.48 -2.58
N VAL A 192 -6.63 8.25 -2.84
CA VAL A 192 -7.52 7.91 -3.96
C VAL A 192 -8.95 7.92 -3.44
N LEU A 193 -9.81 8.77 -4.01
CA LEU A 193 -11.19 8.93 -3.54
C LEU A 193 -12.20 8.21 -4.42
N ALA A 194 -13.35 7.84 -3.84
CA ALA A 194 -14.49 7.26 -4.53
C ALA A 194 -15.56 8.31 -4.90
N CYS A 195 -15.17 9.58 -4.98
CA CYS A 195 -15.99 10.74 -5.30
C CYS A 195 -15.16 11.79 -6.04
N GLY A 196 -15.75 12.92 -6.42
CA GLY A 196 -15.00 14.05 -6.94
C GLY A 196 -13.95 14.53 -5.94
N VAL A 197 -12.75 14.85 -6.42
CA VAL A 197 -11.59 15.26 -5.60
C VAL A 197 -11.75 16.64 -4.92
N ASP A 198 -12.78 17.37 -5.32
CA ASP A 198 -13.25 18.61 -4.69
C ASP A 198 -14.09 18.36 -3.43
N ARG A 199 -14.52 17.11 -3.19
CA ARG A 199 -15.37 16.72 -2.08
C ARG A 199 -14.61 15.89 -1.06
N ALA A 200 -14.50 16.40 0.16
CA ALA A 200 -13.92 15.62 1.26
C ALA A 200 -14.91 14.54 1.74
N TYR A 201 -14.55 13.29 1.58
CA TYR A 201 -15.31 12.17 2.11
C TYR A 201 -14.35 11.13 2.73
N PRO A 202 -14.60 10.66 3.97
CA PRO A 202 -15.71 11.04 4.87
C PRO A 202 -15.58 12.49 5.40
N ARG A 203 -16.69 13.11 5.77
CA ARG A 203 -16.70 14.51 6.24
C ARG A 203 -15.77 14.77 7.43
N GLY A 204 -15.63 13.80 8.34
CA GLY A 204 -14.72 13.91 9.47
C GLY A 204 -13.23 13.91 9.09
N HIS A 205 -12.88 13.57 7.85
CA HIS A 205 -11.52 13.67 7.32
C HIS A 205 -11.30 14.89 6.41
N ALA A 206 -12.22 15.86 6.43
CA ALA A 206 -12.11 17.04 5.54
C ALA A 206 -10.76 17.75 5.71
N GLU A 207 -10.31 17.97 6.93
CA GLU A 207 -9.02 18.63 7.21
C GLU A 207 -7.83 17.74 6.80
N LEU A 208 -7.92 16.43 7.01
CA LEU A 208 -6.90 15.49 6.56
C LEU A 208 -6.76 15.51 5.02
N ILE A 209 -7.88 15.43 4.30
CA ILE A 209 -7.90 15.45 2.83
C ILE A 209 -7.38 16.79 2.31
N LYS A 210 -7.69 17.90 2.96
CA LYS A 210 -7.14 19.22 2.64
C LYS A 210 -5.61 19.23 2.81
N ARG A 211 -5.09 18.76 3.93
CA ARG A 211 -3.64 18.65 4.17
C ARG A 211 -2.96 17.72 3.13
N ILE A 212 -3.60 16.61 2.77
CA ILE A 212 -3.09 15.73 1.70
C ILE A 212 -3.03 16.49 0.36
N ALA A 213 -4.06 17.29 0.02
CA ALA A 213 -4.04 18.07 -1.21
C ALA A 213 -2.96 19.18 -1.23
N GLU A 214 -2.58 19.71 -0.07
CA GLU A 214 -1.55 20.74 0.08
C GLU A 214 -0.12 20.18 0.02
N GLN A 215 0.13 19.03 0.65
CA GLN A 215 1.45 18.40 0.80
C GLN A 215 1.65 17.17 -0.08
N GLY A 216 0.57 16.62 -0.61
CA GLY A 216 0.51 15.39 -1.36
C GLY A 216 -0.37 15.47 -2.59
N LEU A 217 -1.10 14.37 -2.86
CA LEU A 217 -2.06 14.28 -3.97
C LEU A 217 -3.39 13.70 -3.49
N VAL A 218 -4.48 14.26 -4.01
CA VAL A 218 -5.82 13.65 -3.96
C VAL A 218 -6.22 13.30 -5.38
N VAL A 219 -6.60 12.04 -5.58
CA VAL A 219 -6.86 11.46 -6.91
C VAL A 219 -8.25 10.81 -6.94
N GLY A 220 -8.95 10.89 -8.05
CA GLY A 220 -10.23 10.22 -8.24
C GLY A 220 -10.58 10.08 -9.71
N GLU A 221 -11.40 9.09 -10.03
CA GLU A 221 -11.91 8.87 -11.40
C GLU A 221 -13.14 9.72 -11.72
N LEU A 222 -13.84 10.15 -10.66
CA LEU A 222 -15.10 10.87 -10.79
C LEU A 222 -14.87 12.37 -10.95
N PRO A 223 -15.65 13.03 -11.83
CA PRO A 223 -15.52 14.45 -12.07
C PRO A 223 -15.91 15.27 -10.83
N PRO A 224 -15.47 16.55 -10.75
CA PRO A 224 -15.85 17.44 -9.67
C PRO A 224 -17.36 17.47 -9.44
N GLY A 225 -17.75 17.49 -8.18
CA GLY A 225 -19.14 17.50 -7.74
C GLY A 225 -19.78 16.13 -7.53
N ASP A 226 -19.20 15.04 -8.03
CA ASP A 226 -19.78 13.70 -7.92
C ASP A 226 -19.69 13.13 -6.49
N HIS A 227 -20.74 12.41 -6.10
CA HIS A 227 -20.88 11.82 -4.78
C HIS A 227 -20.39 10.37 -4.73
N PRO A 228 -19.90 9.91 -3.56
CA PRO A 228 -19.57 8.51 -3.38
C PRO A 228 -20.82 7.63 -3.30
N THR A 229 -20.70 6.39 -3.76
CA THR A 229 -21.70 5.33 -3.57
C THR A 229 -21.02 4.08 -3.01
N PRO A 230 -21.75 3.14 -2.38
CA PRO A 230 -21.15 1.90 -1.87
C PRO A 230 -20.35 1.12 -2.91
N SER A 231 -20.84 1.01 -4.14
CA SER A 231 -20.14 0.35 -5.26
C SER A 231 -18.85 1.06 -5.66
N ARG A 232 -18.85 2.39 -5.69
CA ARG A 232 -17.67 3.19 -6.08
C ARG A 232 -16.49 3.03 -5.12
N PHE A 233 -16.74 2.73 -3.84
CA PHE A 233 -15.66 2.40 -2.90
C PHE A 233 -14.93 1.10 -3.27
N ILE A 234 -15.68 0.10 -3.75
CA ILE A 234 -15.10 -1.19 -4.18
C ILE A 234 -14.34 -0.99 -5.50
N LEU A 235 -14.95 -0.32 -6.46
CA LEU A 235 -14.37 -0.06 -7.78
C LEU A 235 -13.07 0.75 -7.70
N ARG A 236 -13.00 1.73 -6.79
CA ARG A 236 -11.82 2.56 -6.55
C ARG A 236 -10.60 1.76 -6.11
N ASN A 237 -10.81 0.66 -5.36
CA ASN A 237 -9.71 -0.11 -4.75
C ASN A 237 -8.74 -0.68 -5.79
N ARG A 238 -9.22 -1.00 -7.01
CA ARG A 238 -8.34 -1.43 -8.11
C ARG A 238 -7.32 -0.37 -8.52
N VAL A 239 -7.70 0.92 -8.40
CA VAL A 239 -6.79 2.04 -8.71
C VAL A 239 -5.69 2.14 -7.65
N ILE A 240 -6.02 1.95 -6.37
CA ILE A 240 -5.03 1.90 -5.28
C ILE A 240 -4.03 0.78 -5.54
N ALA A 241 -4.53 -0.44 -5.83
CA ALA A 241 -3.69 -1.61 -6.11
C ALA A 241 -2.80 -1.40 -7.34
N ALA A 242 -3.35 -0.87 -8.42
CA ALA A 242 -2.61 -0.69 -9.67
C ALA A 242 -1.55 0.42 -9.61
N LEU A 243 -1.79 1.49 -8.83
CA LEU A 243 -0.84 2.58 -8.67
C LEU A 243 0.42 2.17 -7.90
N THR A 244 0.39 1.10 -7.11
CA THR A 244 1.42 0.78 -6.12
C THR A 244 2.20 -0.47 -6.47
N ARG A 245 3.44 -0.58 -5.97
CA ARG A 245 4.28 -1.77 -6.11
C ARG A 245 3.80 -2.93 -5.21
N GLY A 246 3.07 -2.61 -4.13
CA GLY A 246 2.51 -3.61 -3.22
C GLY A 246 1.47 -3.00 -2.29
N SER A 247 0.71 -3.87 -1.63
CA SER A 247 -0.38 -3.48 -0.72
C SER A 247 -0.21 -4.15 0.64
N VAL A 248 -0.18 -3.35 1.71
CA VAL A 248 -0.15 -3.81 3.11
C VAL A 248 -1.55 -3.72 3.70
N VAL A 249 -2.06 -4.83 4.22
CA VAL A 249 -3.32 -4.88 4.97
C VAL A 249 -3.00 -4.94 6.47
N VAL A 250 -3.40 -3.90 7.22
CA VAL A 250 -3.09 -3.79 8.65
C VAL A 250 -4.11 -4.54 9.51
N GLU A 251 -5.38 -4.25 9.34
CA GLU A 251 -6.49 -4.97 9.97
C GLU A 251 -7.61 -5.19 8.97
N ALA A 252 -8.17 -6.38 8.93
CA ALA A 252 -9.31 -6.71 8.08
C ALA A 252 -10.10 -7.90 8.66
N ALA A 253 -11.41 -7.76 8.80
CA ALA A 253 -12.29 -8.90 8.97
C ALA A 253 -12.46 -9.68 7.65
N TYR A 254 -12.96 -10.92 7.68
CA TYR A 254 -13.12 -11.79 6.49
C TYR A 254 -13.81 -11.14 5.29
N ARG A 255 -14.76 -10.23 5.52
CA ARG A 255 -15.52 -9.53 4.45
C ARG A 255 -15.12 -8.07 4.30
N SER A 256 -13.90 -7.72 4.70
CA SER A 256 -13.41 -6.35 4.60
C SER A 256 -13.15 -5.91 3.16
N GLY A 257 -13.49 -4.66 2.84
CA GLY A 257 -13.11 -4.03 1.57
C GLY A 257 -11.59 -3.92 1.35
N ALA A 258 -10.79 -3.92 2.41
CA ALA A 258 -9.33 -3.93 2.31
C ALA A 258 -8.80 -5.22 1.65
N LEU A 259 -9.45 -6.36 1.89
CA LEU A 259 -9.11 -7.62 1.21
C LEU A 259 -9.44 -7.59 -0.30
N ALA A 260 -10.39 -6.75 -0.73
CA ALA A 260 -10.62 -6.54 -2.16
C ALA A 260 -9.44 -5.81 -2.80
N THR A 261 -8.83 -4.83 -2.11
CA THR A 261 -7.59 -4.18 -2.58
C THR A 261 -6.44 -5.19 -2.69
N ALA A 262 -6.26 -6.07 -1.69
CA ALA A 262 -5.24 -7.10 -1.73
C ALA A 262 -5.46 -8.08 -2.91
N ARG A 263 -6.71 -8.53 -3.14
CA ARG A 263 -7.03 -9.38 -4.30
C ARG A 263 -6.72 -8.71 -5.63
N SER A 264 -7.12 -7.45 -5.79
CA SER A 264 -6.78 -6.69 -7.00
C SER A 264 -5.26 -6.54 -7.18
N ALA A 265 -4.50 -6.40 -6.09
CA ALA A 265 -3.04 -6.38 -6.15
C ALA A 265 -2.46 -7.73 -6.60
N GLN A 266 -2.97 -8.85 -6.08
CA GLN A 266 -2.57 -10.21 -6.51
C GLN A 266 -2.89 -10.47 -7.98
N GLU A 267 -4.09 -10.11 -8.45
CA GLU A 267 -4.50 -10.21 -9.85
C GLU A 267 -3.57 -9.44 -10.80
N LEU A 268 -2.98 -8.35 -10.32
CA LEU A 268 -2.01 -7.52 -11.04
C LEU A 268 -0.54 -7.97 -10.84
N GLY A 269 -0.30 -9.08 -10.13
CA GLY A 269 1.05 -9.56 -9.82
C GLY A 269 1.85 -8.64 -8.88
N ARG A 270 1.14 -7.82 -8.05
CA ARG A 270 1.76 -6.96 -7.05
C ARG A 270 1.95 -7.71 -5.72
N PHE A 271 2.95 -7.30 -4.94
CA PHE A 271 3.14 -7.85 -3.60
C PHE A 271 1.94 -7.55 -2.70
N THR A 272 1.50 -8.56 -1.96
CA THR A 272 0.50 -8.40 -0.90
C THR A 272 1.12 -8.77 0.44
N MET A 273 0.91 -7.91 1.40
CA MET A 273 1.51 -8.01 2.72
C MET A 273 0.44 -7.87 3.80
N GLY A 274 0.66 -8.48 4.95
CA GLY A 274 -0.25 -8.39 6.08
C GLY A 274 0.48 -8.13 7.39
N VAL A 275 -0.08 -7.26 8.22
CA VAL A 275 0.42 -7.04 9.58
C VAL A 275 -0.22 -8.08 10.50
N PRO A 276 0.57 -8.88 11.25
CA PRO A 276 0.01 -9.88 12.16
C PRO A 276 -0.73 -9.19 13.30
N GLY A 277 -1.84 -9.78 13.71
CA GLY A 277 -2.62 -9.29 14.85
C GLY A 277 -3.04 -10.44 15.77
N PRO A 278 -3.70 -10.16 16.92
CA PRO A 278 -4.12 -11.19 17.86
C PRO A 278 -5.05 -12.22 17.20
N ALA A 279 -4.79 -13.51 17.44
CA ALA A 279 -5.58 -14.60 16.89
C ALA A 279 -7.06 -14.57 17.35
N THR A 280 -7.33 -13.93 18.49
CA THR A 280 -8.68 -13.76 19.04
C THR A 280 -9.44 -12.55 18.48
N SER A 281 -8.76 -11.69 17.69
CA SER A 281 -9.38 -10.50 17.09
C SER A 281 -10.08 -10.84 15.76
N GLY A 282 -11.36 -10.55 15.65
CA GLY A 282 -12.08 -10.66 14.38
C GLY A 282 -11.55 -9.74 13.28
N LEU A 283 -10.87 -8.63 13.65
CA LEU A 283 -10.24 -7.71 12.70
C LEU A 283 -8.88 -8.21 12.18
N SER A 284 -8.30 -9.25 12.81
CA SER A 284 -7.09 -9.92 12.31
C SER A 284 -7.42 -11.10 11.41
N ALA A 285 -8.66 -11.63 11.47
CA ALA A 285 -9.02 -12.88 10.82
C ALA A 285 -8.84 -12.86 9.29
N GLY A 286 -9.19 -11.76 8.63
CA GLY A 286 -8.99 -11.62 7.18
C GLY A 286 -7.53 -11.44 6.80
N VAL A 287 -6.73 -10.78 7.65
CA VAL A 287 -5.27 -10.68 7.45
C VAL A 287 -4.61 -12.04 7.62
N HIS A 288 -5.03 -12.82 8.62
CA HIS A 288 -4.51 -14.19 8.80
C HIS A 288 -4.83 -15.08 7.60
N GLU A 289 -5.99 -14.91 6.98
CA GLU A 289 -6.32 -15.64 5.74
C GLU A 289 -5.42 -15.21 4.57
N LEU A 290 -5.17 -13.91 4.42
CA LEU A 290 -4.21 -13.40 3.44
C LEU A 290 -2.81 -14.00 3.66
N LEU A 291 -2.35 -14.06 4.92
CA LEU A 291 -1.03 -14.61 5.29
C LEU A 291 -0.92 -16.14 5.16
N ARG A 292 -2.03 -16.88 5.19
CA ARG A 292 -2.04 -18.33 4.87
C ARG A 292 -1.95 -18.61 3.38
N GLY A 293 -2.32 -17.64 2.56
CA GLY A 293 -2.17 -17.69 1.09
C GLY A 293 -0.83 -17.08 0.66
N ASP A 294 -0.88 -16.21 -0.34
CA ASP A 294 0.31 -15.60 -0.95
C ASP A 294 0.74 -14.28 -0.28
N GLY A 295 0.12 -13.91 0.84
CA GLY A 295 0.48 -12.70 1.57
C GLY A 295 1.74 -12.86 2.41
N VAL A 296 2.64 -11.90 2.35
CA VAL A 296 3.87 -11.88 3.16
C VAL A 296 3.62 -11.15 4.47
N LEU A 297 4.06 -11.74 5.60
CA LEU A 297 3.98 -11.10 6.91
C LEU A 297 5.00 -9.97 6.98
N VAL A 298 4.55 -8.77 7.38
CA VAL A 298 5.40 -7.61 7.63
C VAL A 298 5.02 -6.97 8.96
N THR A 299 5.99 -6.44 9.67
CA THR A 299 5.80 -5.82 10.98
C THR A 299 6.31 -4.38 11.04
N ASP A 300 7.07 -3.94 10.04
CA ASP A 300 7.56 -2.57 9.92
C ASP A 300 7.78 -2.15 8.45
N ALA A 301 8.10 -0.86 8.27
CA ALA A 301 8.29 -0.28 6.95
C ALA A 301 9.57 -0.78 6.23
N ALA A 302 10.57 -1.24 6.97
CA ALA A 302 11.80 -1.75 6.36
C ALA A 302 11.55 -3.09 5.66
N GLU A 303 10.79 -4.00 6.30
CA GLU A 303 10.37 -5.27 5.70
C GLU A 303 9.47 -5.05 4.46
N VAL A 304 8.60 -4.03 4.50
CA VAL A 304 7.80 -3.65 3.33
C VAL A 304 8.70 -3.22 2.18
N VAL A 305 9.68 -2.34 2.47
CA VAL A 305 10.62 -1.82 1.45
C VAL A 305 11.50 -2.93 0.88
N GLU A 306 11.95 -3.88 1.69
CA GLU A 306 12.72 -5.05 1.22
C GLU A 306 11.97 -5.84 0.14
N LEU A 307 10.64 -5.96 0.27
CA LEU A 307 9.82 -6.71 -0.69
C LEU A 307 9.54 -5.93 -1.99
N VAL A 308 9.26 -4.63 -1.87
CA VAL A 308 8.80 -3.82 -3.02
C VAL A 308 9.87 -2.90 -3.58
N GLY A 309 11.00 -2.75 -2.89
CA GLY A 309 12.10 -1.87 -3.22
C GLY A 309 12.97 -2.38 -4.37
N ASP A 310 14.02 -1.63 -4.63
CA ASP A 310 15.03 -2.02 -5.60
C ASP A 310 16.03 -2.98 -4.96
N MET A 311 16.79 -3.71 -5.79
CA MET A 311 17.78 -4.68 -5.30
C MET A 311 18.80 -4.00 -4.36
N GLY A 312 18.92 -4.52 -3.13
CA GLY A 312 19.82 -3.98 -2.10
C GLY A 312 19.12 -3.11 -1.05
N GLU A 313 17.84 -2.82 -1.17
CA GLU A 313 17.03 -2.18 -0.12
C GLU A 313 16.59 -3.21 0.93
N LEU A 314 17.55 -3.77 1.68
CA LEU A 314 17.29 -4.82 2.68
C LEU A 314 16.84 -4.23 4.01
N ALA A 315 15.95 -4.95 4.70
CA ALA A 315 15.62 -4.66 6.10
C ALA A 315 16.84 -4.95 6.99
N PRO A 316 17.07 -4.16 8.06
CA PRO A 316 18.13 -4.45 9.00
C PRO A 316 17.89 -5.80 9.71
N GLU A 317 18.96 -6.59 9.87
CA GLU A 317 18.90 -7.86 10.59
C GLU A 317 18.35 -7.66 12.01
N ARG A 318 17.29 -8.37 12.36
CA ARG A 318 16.70 -8.29 13.69
C ARG A 318 17.57 -9.09 14.67
N ARG A 319 18.24 -8.36 15.55
CA ARG A 319 18.89 -8.94 16.71
C ARG A 319 17.99 -8.80 17.91
N GLY A 320 17.79 -9.86 18.67
CA GLY A 320 17.11 -9.80 19.95
C GLY A 320 17.80 -8.79 20.90
N PRO A 321 17.13 -8.36 21.97
CA PRO A 321 17.77 -7.48 22.95
C PRO A 321 19.04 -8.17 23.47
N VAL A 322 20.17 -7.47 23.38
CA VAL A 322 21.44 -7.94 23.93
C VAL A 322 21.30 -8.04 25.42
N VAL A 323 21.29 -9.26 25.94
CA VAL A 323 21.31 -9.48 27.38
C VAL A 323 22.77 -9.59 27.87
N PRO A 324 23.07 -9.26 29.15
CA PRO A 324 24.43 -9.27 29.67
C PRO A 324 25.20 -10.57 29.42
N ARG A 325 24.50 -11.69 29.31
CA ARG A 325 25.04 -13.01 28.96
C ARG A 325 25.65 -13.04 27.55
N ASP A 326 25.06 -12.35 26.59
CA ASP A 326 25.49 -12.36 25.17
C ASP A 326 26.81 -11.59 24.98
N LEU A 327 27.19 -10.79 25.97
CA LEU A 327 28.45 -10.04 26.02
C LEU A 327 29.59 -10.84 26.64
N LEU A 328 29.34 -12.05 27.16
CA LEU A 328 30.38 -12.89 27.73
C LEU A 328 31.27 -13.45 26.63
N ALA A 329 32.58 -13.56 26.95
CA ALA A 329 33.51 -14.30 26.12
C ALA A 329 33.04 -15.77 25.96
N PRO A 330 33.27 -16.43 24.81
CA PRO A 330 32.78 -17.80 24.56
C PRO A 330 33.11 -18.80 25.65
N ASP A 331 34.31 -18.68 26.24
CA ASP A 331 34.76 -19.56 27.32
C ASP A 331 34.03 -19.32 28.64
N ALA A 332 33.79 -18.05 29.00
CA ALA A 332 33.00 -17.69 30.16
C ALA A 332 31.53 -18.12 30.00
N ALA A 333 30.96 -17.99 28.79
CA ALA A 333 29.62 -18.45 28.48
C ALA A 333 29.48 -19.99 28.61
N ARG A 334 30.47 -20.76 28.16
CA ARG A 334 30.50 -22.23 28.35
C ARG A 334 30.56 -22.63 29.83
N VAL A 335 31.40 -21.96 30.63
CA VAL A 335 31.50 -22.18 32.08
C VAL A 335 30.19 -21.82 32.78
N LEU A 336 29.55 -20.71 32.39
CA LEU A 336 28.23 -20.33 32.92
C LEU A 336 27.15 -21.36 32.59
N ALA A 337 27.16 -21.89 31.37
CA ALA A 337 26.19 -22.89 30.91
C ALA A 337 26.39 -24.29 31.57
N ALA A 338 27.58 -24.57 32.09
CA ALA A 338 27.87 -25.80 32.79
C ALA A 338 27.38 -25.82 34.25
N LEU A 339 26.93 -24.69 34.77
CA LEU A 339 26.36 -24.59 36.12
C LEU A 339 24.92 -25.11 36.15
N PRO A 340 24.53 -25.87 37.21
CA PRO A 340 23.15 -26.34 37.33
C PRO A 340 22.19 -25.17 37.58
N ALA A 341 20.95 -25.27 37.04
CA ALA A 341 19.92 -24.28 37.28
C ALA A 341 19.47 -24.15 38.74
N ARG A 342 19.68 -25.21 39.53
CA ARG A 342 19.40 -25.25 40.97
C ARG A 342 20.52 -25.99 41.70
N GLY A 343 20.92 -25.48 42.87
CA GLY A 343 22.00 -26.02 43.64
C GLY A 343 23.38 -25.51 43.21
N SER A 344 24.45 -26.07 43.79
CA SER A 344 25.83 -25.70 43.52
C SER A 344 26.59 -26.84 42.88
N ALA A 345 27.60 -26.53 42.10
CA ALA A 345 28.52 -27.48 41.51
C ALA A 345 29.97 -27.14 41.92
N SER A 346 30.80 -28.17 42.10
CA SER A 346 32.23 -28.01 42.33
C SER A 346 32.93 -27.50 41.07
N VAL A 347 34.11 -26.91 41.23
CA VAL A 347 34.96 -26.47 40.08
C VAL A 347 35.22 -27.62 39.11
N ARG A 348 35.41 -28.84 39.62
CA ARG A 348 35.67 -30.03 38.80
C ARG A 348 34.49 -30.44 37.95
N GLU A 349 33.28 -30.38 38.51
CA GLU A 349 32.04 -30.68 37.76
C GLU A 349 31.78 -29.63 36.70
N VAL A 350 31.98 -28.35 37.03
CA VAL A 350 31.85 -27.24 36.08
C VAL A 350 32.88 -27.35 34.95
N ALA A 351 34.13 -27.65 35.28
CA ALA A 351 35.19 -27.82 34.28
C ALA A 351 34.86 -28.98 33.31
N LEU A 352 34.39 -30.12 33.86
CA LEU A 352 33.95 -31.25 33.04
C LEU A 352 32.79 -30.90 32.13
N GLY A 353 31.78 -30.22 32.67
CA GLY A 353 30.59 -29.77 31.89
C GLY A 353 30.92 -28.73 30.84
N ALA A 354 31.89 -27.85 31.08
CA ALA A 354 32.33 -26.81 30.13
C ALA A 354 33.39 -27.35 29.12
N GLY A 355 33.85 -28.56 29.26
CA GLY A 355 34.90 -29.15 28.41
C GLY A 355 36.26 -28.45 28.55
N THR A 356 36.63 -28.03 29.78
CA THR A 356 37.87 -27.30 30.04
C THR A 356 38.60 -27.85 31.26
N VAL A 357 39.79 -27.33 31.58
CA VAL A 357 40.58 -27.75 32.79
C VAL A 357 40.14 -26.94 34.01
N ALA A 358 40.37 -27.51 35.21
CA ALA A 358 39.91 -26.91 36.46
C ALA A 358 40.47 -25.51 36.72
N ASP A 359 41.74 -25.26 36.36
CA ASP A 359 42.40 -23.97 36.55
C ASP A 359 41.80 -22.88 35.66
N GLU A 360 41.39 -23.24 34.46
CA GLU A 360 40.69 -22.33 33.54
C GLU A 360 39.26 -22.07 33.98
N ALA A 361 38.55 -23.13 34.38
CA ALA A 361 37.19 -23.00 34.90
C ALA A 361 37.13 -22.11 36.13
N ILE A 362 38.08 -22.22 37.07
CA ILE A 362 38.10 -21.37 38.27
C ILE A 362 38.35 -19.89 37.91
N GLY A 363 39.24 -19.61 36.96
CA GLY A 363 39.47 -18.26 36.46
C GLY A 363 38.20 -17.63 35.91
N ARG A 364 37.45 -18.35 35.05
CA ARG A 364 36.18 -17.90 34.49
C ARG A 364 35.07 -17.78 35.54
N LEU A 365 35.02 -18.64 36.53
CA LEU A 365 34.08 -18.54 37.66
C LEU A 365 34.30 -17.27 38.49
N TYR A 366 35.56 -16.85 38.72
CA TYR A 366 35.84 -15.59 39.38
C TYR A 366 35.48 -14.35 38.51
N GLU A 367 35.72 -14.42 37.20
CA GLU A 367 35.28 -13.42 36.25
C GLU A 367 33.73 -13.28 36.25
N LEU A 368 33.00 -14.39 36.11
CA LEU A 368 31.55 -14.44 36.18
C LEU A 368 30.99 -13.97 37.52
N ARG A 369 31.73 -14.19 38.64
CA ARG A 369 31.39 -13.66 39.96
C ARG A 369 31.48 -12.12 39.98
N SER A 370 32.55 -11.56 39.43
CA SER A 370 32.74 -10.12 39.37
C SER A 370 31.67 -9.44 38.51
N LEU A 371 31.15 -10.15 37.51
CA LEU A 371 30.04 -9.73 36.65
C LEU A 371 28.66 -10.01 37.26
N GLY A 372 28.59 -10.65 38.44
CA GLY A 372 27.32 -10.90 39.14
C GLY A 372 26.50 -12.09 38.62
N PHE A 373 27.07 -12.95 37.77
CA PHE A 373 26.36 -14.13 37.24
C PHE A 373 26.37 -15.31 38.21
N VAL A 374 27.45 -15.47 38.97
CA VAL A 374 27.65 -16.62 39.89
C VAL A 374 28.06 -16.14 41.27
N GLU A 375 27.81 -17.00 42.27
CA GLU A 375 28.25 -16.80 43.65
C GLU A 375 28.77 -18.08 44.23
N ARG A 376 29.60 -17.98 45.29
CA ARG A 376 30.06 -19.13 46.04
C ARG A 376 29.01 -19.61 47.03
N HIS A 377 28.83 -20.93 47.11
CA HIS A 377 27.96 -21.56 48.08
C HIS A 377 28.69 -22.78 48.68
N GLY A 378 29.18 -22.67 49.93
CA GLY A 378 30.07 -23.65 50.50
C GLY A 378 31.34 -23.80 49.66
N ASP A 379 31.69 -25.04 49.32
CA ASP A 379 32.85 -25.37 48.47
C ASP A 379 32.51 -25.32 46.96
N GLY A 380 31.27 -25.03 46.60
CA GLY A 380 30.79 -24.99 45.21
C GLY A 380 30.43 -23.59 44.69
N TRP A 381 29.96 -23.56 43.47
CA TRP A 381 29.51 -22.37 42.73
C TRP A 381 28.06 -22.55 42.29
N GLN A 382 27.25 -21.49 42.38
CA GLN A 382 25.85 -21.47 41.93
C GLN A 382 25.55 -20.21 41.17
N LEU A 383 24.45 -20.25 40.36
CA LEU A 383 23.93 -19.09 39.66
C LEU A 383 23.32 -18.12 40.66
N THR A 384 23.55 -16.81 40.50
CA THR A 384 22.80 -15.77 41.24
C THR A 384 21.33 -15.75 40.82
N ARG A 385 20.45 -15.20 41.67
CA ARG A 385 19.04 -15.03 41.32
C ARG A 385 18.87 -14.21 40.04
N GLN A 386 19.72 -13.22 39.81
CA GLN A 386 19.69 -12.37 38.66
C GLN A 386 20.11 -13.13 37.38
N ALA A 387 21.08 -13.98 37.49
CA ALA A 387 21.51 -14.86 36.38
C ALA A 387 20.45 -15.92 36.05
N ILE A 388 19.75 -16.48 37.03
CA ILE A 388 18.69 -17.47 36.79
C ILE A 388 17.54 -16.84 35.96
N VAL A 389 17.15 -15.58 36.23
CA VAL A 389 16.12 -14.87 35.47
C VAL A 389 16.57 -14.58 34.05
N SER A 390 17.84 -14.27 33.84
CA SER A 390 18.41 -13.99 32.51
C SER A 390 18.76 -15.24 31.70
N VAL A 391 19.10 -16.35 32.36
CA VAL A 391 19.45 -17.62 31.71
C VAL A 391 18.20 -18.47 31.43
N PHE A 392 17.22 -18.40 32.31
CA PHE A 392 15.95 -19.14 32.21
C PHE A 392 14.79 -18.11 32.38
N PRO A 393 14.49 -17.30 31.35
CA PRO A 393 13.32 -16.41 31.43
C PRO A 393 12.10 -17.29 31.72
N LYS A 394 11.43 -17.04 32.85
CA LYS A 394 10.15 -17.70 33.13
C LYS A 394 9.26 -17.43 31.93
N GLY A 395 8.93 -18.48 31.19
CA GLY A 395 7.88 -18.44 30.19
C GLY A 395 6.68 -17.73 30.82
N GLY A 396 6.23 -16.63 30.20
CA GLY A 396 5.11 -15.86 30.66
C GLY A 396 3.91 -16.80 30.82
N GLY A 397 3.62 -17.12 32.05
CA GLY A 397 2.41 -17.80 32.45
C GLY A 397 1.38 -16.76 32.87
N SER A 398 0.24 -16.91 32.28
CA SER A 398 -1.11 -16.39 32.45
C SER A 398 -1.48 -15.18 31.61
#